data_a50adc903c518c1f1faa3373b9fca3c3
#
_entry.id   a50adc903c518c1f1faa3373b9fca3c3
#
_cell.length_a   1.000
_cell.length_b   1.000
_cell.length_c   1.000
_cell.angle_alpha   90.00
_cell.angle_beta   90.00
_cell.angle_gamma   90.00
#
_symmetry.space_group_name_H-M   'P 1'
#
loop_
_entity.id
_entity.type
_entity.pdbx_description
1 polymer ?
#
loop_
_entity_poly.entity_id
_entity_poly.type
_entity_poly.pdbx_seq_one_letter_code
_entity_poly.pdbx_strand_id
1 'polypeptide(L)'
;DDIREIVAYAAARRIEVIPEIEMPAHSNAALAAYPLLACPVVDKFIGVLPGLGGNHADIIYCAGNDSVFTFLQNIIDEVVALFPSKYIHLGGDEARKTHWKVCPLCQARMKKEGLKNEEDLQGYFMARMSNYVKSKGREVMGWDELTNTKIPDGAVIFGWQGYGQAALKAARQGHRFVMTPARVLYLIRYQGPQWFEPVTYFGNNTLKDIYDYEPVERSWTTKMRSLLMGIQGSMWTEFCNKPEEVEYLIFPRLAAVAEGAWTFPVYKDWDRFLAALDNFTGHLDVKGITYARSMYNIQHKVTPMDGSLQVELECIRPDVEIRYTTNGSQPTAKSSLYERKWQVTTPQIIKSATFKNGKQMGQTLTLPIQWNKATAKRMLRSNPVERVMVNGVRAVSYTHLTLPTTERV
;
A
#
# COMPACT_ATOMS: atom_id res chain seq x y z
N ASP A 1 6.06 -29.57 -1.77
CA ASP A 1 7.18 -29.51 -2.74
C ASP A 1 7.34 -28.09 -3.29
N ASP A 2 6.27 -27.40 -3.67
CA ASP A 2 6.32 -26.06 -4.26
C ASP A 2 7.04 -25.03 -3.38
N ILE A 3 6.78 -25.04 -2.07
CA ILE A 3 7.48 -24.16 -1.11
C ILE A 3 8.99 -24.45 -1.12
N ARG A 4 9.39 -25.73 -1.14
CA ARG A 4 10.81 -26.09 -1.21
C ARG A 4 11.47 -25.62 -2.48
N GLU A 5 10.77 -25.69 -3.61
CA GLU A 5 11.24 -25.18 -4.89
C GLU A 5 11.41 -23.66 -4.84
N ILE A 6 10.42 -22.91 -4.32
CA ILE A 6 10.48 -21.45 -4.15
C ILE A 6 11.68 -21.06 -3.27
N VAL A 7 11.84 -21.72 -2.12
CA VAL A 7 12.94 -21.45 -1.19
C VAL A 7 14.29 -21.71 -1.85
N ALA A 8 14.45 -22.83 -2.57
CA ALA A 8 15.70 -23.18 -3.27
C ALA A 8 15.99 -22.19 -4.41
N TYR A 9 14.97 -21.80 -5.18
CA TYR A 9 15.09 -20.83 -6.26
C TYR A 9 15.54 -19.45 -5.76
N ALA A 10 14.95 -18.99 -4.66
CA ALA A 10 15.30 -17.74 -4.00
C ALA A 10 16.74 -17.78 -3.42
N ALA A 11 17.08 -18.86 -2.71
CA ALA A 11 18.40 -19.05 -2.11
C ALA A 11 19.53 -19.02 -3.15
N ALA A 12 19.32 -19.62 -4.34
CA ALA A 12 20.26 -19.55 -5.46
C ALA A 12 20.53 -18.12 -5.96
N ARG A 13 19.63 -17.18 -5.61
CA ARG A 13 19.70 -15.74 -5.94
C ARG A 13 20.06 -14.87 -4.75
N ARG A 14 20.46 -15.46 -3.63
CA ARG A 14 20.77 -14.76 -2.38
C ARG A 14 19.57 -14.02 -1.78
N ILE A 15 18.37 -14.52 -2.02
CA ILE A 15 17.10 -14.01 -1.48
C ILE A 15 16.67 -14.96 -0.37
N GLU A 16 16.45 -14.43 0.83
CA GLU A 16 15.86 -15.15 1.96
C GLU A 16 14.33 -15.05 1.86
N VAL A 17 13.66 -16.20 1.97
CA VAL A 17 12.19 -16.27 2.04
C VAL A 17 11.78 -16.34 3.50
N ILE A 18 11.15 -15.29 3.99
CA ILE A 18 10.66 -15.20 5.37
C ILE A 18 9.17 -15.54 5.36
N PRO A 19 8.73 -16.60 6.06
CA PRO A 19 7.31 -16.94 6.13
C PRO A 19 6.58 -15.96 7.06
N GLU A 20 5.36 -15.59 6.68
CA GLU A 20 4.42 -14.84 7.51
C GLU A 20 3.20 -15.72 7.82
N ILE A 21 2.94 -15.93 9.11
CA ILE A 21 1.82 -16.72 9.62
C ILE A 21 0.99 -15.81 10.51
N GLU A 22 -0.11 -15.35 9.95
CA GLU A 22 -0.98 -14.36 10.57
C GLU A 22 -1.69 -14.84 11.83
N MET A 23 -1.60 -14.03 12.88
CA MET A 23 -2.28 -14.22 14.15
C MET A 23 -2.33 -12.95 15.00
N PRO A 24 -3.37 -12.68 15.79
CA PRO A 24 -4.59 -13.48 15.91
C PRO A 24 -5.63 -13.16 14.84
N ALA A 25 -5.47 -12.07 14.08
CA ALA A 25 -6.35 -11.65 13.00
C ALA A 25 -5.94 -12.25 11.64
N HIS A 26 -6.57 -11.81 10.56
CA HIS A 26 -6.38 -12.32 9.19
C HIS A 26 -6.43 -13.86 9.09
N SER A 27 -7.21 -14.48 9.97
CA SER A 27 -7.28 -15.91 10.20
C SER A 27 -8.57 -16.57 9.67
N ASN A 28 -9.39 -15.84 8.90
CA ASN A 28 -10.70 -16.32 8.46
C ASN A 28 -10.66 -17.62 7.66
N ALA A 29 -9.64 -17.82 6.81
CA ALA A 29 -9.51 -19.06 6.05
C ALA A 29 -9.28 -20.27 6.97
N ALA A 30 -8.41 -20.12 7.98
CA ALA A 30 -8.19 -21.15 8.99
C ALA A 30 -9.44 -21.37 9.85
N LEU A 31 -10.12 -20.31 10.26
CA LEU A 31 -11.34 -20.41 11.07
C LEU A 31 -12.53 -20.95 10.28
N ALA A 32 -12.60 -20.76 8.98
CA ALA A 32 -13.59 -21.41 8.12
C ALA A 32 -13.38 -22.94 8.07
N ALA A 33 -12.11 -23.38 8.05
CA ALA A 33 -11.77 -24.80 8.09
C ALA A 33 -11.88 -25.41 9.50
N TYR A 34 -11.54 -24.63 10.53
CA TYR A 34 -11.53 -25.05 11.94
C TYR A 34 -12.31 -24.08 12.84
N PRO A 35 -13.67 -24.02 12.75
CA PRO A 35 -14.48 -23.04 13.46
C PRO A 35 -14.33 -23.09 15.00
N LEU A 36 -13.94 -24.22 15.54
CA LEU A 36 -13.71 -24.40 16.99
C LEU A 36 -12.54 -23.59 17.55
N LEU A 37 -11.70 -23.00 16.67
CA LEU A 37 -10.62 -22.12 17.06
C LEU A 37 -11.07 -20.64 17.20
N ALA A 38 -12.27 -20.31 16.75
CA ALA A 38 -12.92 -19.02 17.00
C ALA A 38 -13.45 -18.95 18.44
N CYS A 39 -13.83 -17.75 18.89
CA CYS A 39 -14.54 -17.58 20.15
C CYS A 39 -15.91 -18.27 20.11
N PRO A 40 -16.31 -19.03 21.15
CA PRO A 40 -17.58 -19.76 21.17
C PRO A 40 -18.83 -18.87 21.10
N VAL A 41 -18.65 -17.56 21.25
CA VAL A 41 -19.72 -16.55 21.13
C VAL A 41 -19.96 -16.13 19.67
N VAL A 42 -19.16 -16.62 18.72
CA VAL A 42 -19.41 -16.41 17.29
C VAL A 42 -20.55 -17.34 16.86
N ASP A 43 -21.72 -16.75 16.61
CA ASP A 43 -22.97 -17.45 16.28
C ASP A 43 -23.29 -17.46 14.78
N LYS A 44 -22.41 -16.92 13.95
CA LYS A 44 -22.58 -16.81 12.50
C LYS A 44 -21.64 -17.76 11.76
N PHE A 45 -22.02 -18.09 10.54
CA PHE A 45 -21.18 -18.87 9.63
C PHE A 45 -19.84 -18.16 9.38
N ILE A 46 -18.75 -18.90 9.50
CA ILE A 46 -17.41 -18.39 9.21
C ILE A 46 -17.03 -18.82 7.80
N GLY A 47 -17.00 -17.85 6.88
CA GLY A 47 -16.57 -18.06 5.50
C GLY A 47 -15.20 -17.49 5.22
N VAL A 48 -14.60 -17.91 4.12
CA VAL A 48 -13.41 -17.26 3.57
C VAL A 48 -13.82 -15.90 3.03
N LEU A 49 -13.12 -14.85 3.40
CA LEU A 49 -13.40 -13.50 2.93
C LEU A 49 -12.95 -13.33 1.48
N PRO A 50 -13.81 -12.85 0.58
CA PRO A 50 -13.35 -12.33 -0.71
C PRO A 50 -12.52 -11.06 -0.48
N GLY A 51 -11.57 -10.77 -1.38
CA GLY A 51 -10.62 -9.67 -1.24
C GLY A 51 -11.22 -8.31 -0.89
N LEU A 52 -12.45 -8.01 -1.33
CA LEU A 52 -13.15 -6.76 -1.04
C LEU A 52 -14.13 -6.83 0.16
N GLY A 53 -14.25 -7.96 0.82
CA GLY A 53 -15.29 -8.23 1.81
C GLY A 53 -14.84 -8.15 3.25
N GLY A 54 -14.87 -6.99 3.87
CA GLY A 54 -14.42 -6.77 5.25
C GLY A 54 -15.36 -7.16 6.38
N ASN A 55 -16.49 -7.83 6.13
CA ASN A 55 -17.55 -7.98 7.13
C ASN A 55 -17.28 -8.96 8.29
N HIS A 56 -16.21 -9.74 8.22
CA HIS A 56 -15.84 -10.73 9.24
C HIS A 56 -14.43 -10.51 9.81
N ALA A 57 -13.83 -9.34 9.59
CA ALA A 57 -12.52 -8.98 10.13
C ALA A 57 -12.47 -8.98 11.68
N ASP A 58 -13.63 -9.04 12.34
CA ASP A 58 -13.78 -9.17 13.79
C ASP A 58 -13.76 -10.64 14.28
N ILE A 59 -13.77 -11.64 13.38
CA ILE A 59 -13.63 -13.05 13.71
C ILE A 59 -12.15 -13.41 13.65
N ILE A 60 -11.56 -13.58 14.81
CA ILE A 60 -10.14 -13.84 15.01
C ILE A 60 -9.96 -15.05 15.93
N TYR A 61 -8.76 -15.62 16.01
CA TYR A 61 -8.48 -16.72 16.93
C TYR A 61 -8.87 -16.38 18.36
N CYS A 62 -9.46 -17.37 19.07
CA CYS A 62 -9.84 -17.22 20.46
C CYS A 62 -8.61 -17.27 21.39
N ALA A 63 -8.22 -16.14 21.96
CA ALA A 63 -7.05 -16.06 22.85
C ALA A 63 -7.22 -16.80 24.19
N GLY A 64 -8.47 -17.14 24.56
CA GLY A 64 -8.77 -17.94 25.74
C GLY A 64 -8.70 -19.45 25.54
N ASN A 65 -8.66 -19.92 24.28
CA ASN A 65 -8.68 -21.34 23.92
C ASN A 65 -7.26 -21.88 23.72
N ASP A 66 -6.82 -22.80 24.57
CA ASP A 66 -5.46 -23.38 24.44
C ASP A 66 -5.27 -24.22 23.17
N SER A 67 -6.34 -24.77 22.58
CA SER A 67 -6.27 -25.50 21.32
C SER A 67 -5.81 -24.60 20.17
N VAL A 68 -6.07 -23.29 20.21
CA VAL A 68 -5.54 -22.32 19.23
C VAL A 68 -4.01 -22.31 19.26
N PHE A 69 -3.44 -22.24 20.45
CA PHE A 69 -1.98 -22.23 20.58
C PHE A 69 -1.35 -23.55 20.12
N THR A 70 -1.96 -24.68 20.48
CA THR A 70 -1.49 -26.00 19.99
C THR A 70 -1.56 -26.09 18.47
N PHE A 71 -2.65 -25.63 17.86
CA PHE A 71 -2.81 -25.59 16.41
C PHE A 71 -1.72 -24.73 15.74
N LEU A 72 -1.52 -23.51 16.23
CA LEU A 72 -0.52 -22.59 15.69
C LEU A 72 0.92 -23.10 15.91
N GLN A 73 1.19 -23.76 17.04
CA GLN A 73 2.48 -24.39 17.31
C GLN A 73 2.78 -25.50 16.30
N ASN A 74 1.81 -26.33 15.96
CA ASN A 74 1.97 -27.36 14.93
C ASN A 74 2.26 -26.75 13.56
N ILE A 75 1.58 -25.65 13.20
CA ILE A 75 1.88 -24.91 11.97
C ILE A 75 3.31 -24.37 11.98
N ILE A 76 3.74 -23.75 13.08
CA ILE A 76 5.12 -23.24 13.21
C ILE A 76 6.15 -24.38 13.07
N ASP A 77 5.87 -25.56 13.57
CA ASP A 77 6.77 -26.71 13.42
C ASP A 77 6.96 -27.12 11.95
N GLU A 78 5.86 -27.14 11.18
CA GLU A 78 5.94 -27.40 9.74
C GLU A 78 6.67 -26.28 9.00
N VAL A 79 6.39 -25.02 9.34
CA VAL A 79 7.04 -23.83 8.75
C VAL A 79 8.55 -23.85 9.01
N VAL A 80 8.98 -24.14 10.23
CA VAL A 80 10.41 -24.25 10.59
C VAL A 80 11.12 -25.33 9.77
N ALA A 81 10.45 -26.42 9.44
CA ALA A 81 11.01 -27.49 8.61
C ALA A 81 11.12 -27.13 7.12
N LEU A 82 10.29 -26.19 6.64
CA LEU A 82 10.23 -25.78 5.23
C LEU A 82 11.11 -24.57 4.93
N PHE A 83 11.20 -23.62 5.87
CA PHE A 83 11.88 -22.34 5.66
C PHE A 83 13.17 -22.28 6.50
N PRO A 84 14.34 -22.16 5.86
CA PRO A 84 15.62 -22.03 6.56
C PRO A 84 15.83 -20.64 7.18
N SER A 85 14.94 -19.69 6.92
CA SER A 85 15.04 -18.32 7.42
C SER A 85 15.21 -18.32 8.94
N LYS A 86 16.08 -17.42 9.40
CA LYS A 86 16.22 -17.11 10.83
C LYS A 86 14.94 -16.49 11.40
N TYR A 87 14.12 -15.90 10.57
CA TYR A 87 12.94 -15.12 10.95
C TYR A 87 11.65 -15.84 10.60
N ILE A 88 10.64 -15.64 11.46
CA ILE A 88 9.23 -15.95 11.19
C ILE A 88 8.41 -14.72 11.56
N HIS A 89 7.64 -14.22 10.61
CA HIS A 89 6.72 -13.12 10.85
C HIS A 89 5.38 -13.67 11.36
N LEU A 90 4.89 -13.12 12.47
CA LEU A 90 3.67 -13.57 13.14
C LEU A 90 2.46 -12.66 12.94
N GLY A 91 2.59 -11.65 12.06
CA GLY A 91 1.54 -10.66 11.84
C GLY A 91 1.30 -9.78 13.06
N GLY A 92 0.08 -9.80 13.58
CA GLY A 92 -0.32 -9.08 14.79
C GLY A 92 -1.17 -7.84 14.52
N ASP A 93 -1.42 -7.54 13.24
CA ASP A 93 -2.15 -6.37 12.79
C ASP A 93 -3.67 -6.55 12.82
N GLU A 94 -4.34 -5.42 12.84
CA GLU A 94 -5.80 -5.23 12.64
C GLU A 94 -6.72 -6.14 13.48
N ALA A 95 -6.23 -6.69 14.60
CA ALA A 95 -6.99 -7.57 15.47
C ALA A 95 -8.17 -6.84 16.13
N ARG A 96 -9.38 -7.02 15.59
CA ARG A 96 -10.62 -6.48 16.14
C ARG A 96 -11.11 -7.39 17.27
N LYS A 97 -11.06 -6.90 18.50
CA LYS A 97 -11.30 -7.67 19.72
C LYS A 97 -12.79 -7.73 20.14
N THR A 98 -13.70 -7.52 19.21
CA THR A 98 -15.16 -7.45 19.48
C THR A 98 -15.64 -8.71 20.22
N HIS A 99 -15.29 -9.88 19.72
CA HIS A 99 -15.70 -11.14 20.34
C HIS A 99 -14.91 -11.46 21.62
N TRP A 100 -13.64 -11.04 21.74
CA TRP A 100 -12.87 -11.26 22.97
C TRP A 100 -13.50 -10.58 24.18
N LYS A 101 -14.13 -9.41 24.00
CA LYS A 101 -14.78 -8.64 25.08
C LYS A 101 -15.92 -9.40 25.77
N VAL A 102 -16.59 -10.27 25.02
CA VAL A 102 -17.77 -11.00 25.52
C VAL A 102 -17.52 -12.53 25.60
N CYS A 103 -16.34 -13.00 25.17
CA CYS A 103 -16.00 -14.42 25.17
C CYS A 103 -15.63 -14.88 26.58
N PRO A 104 -16.35 -15.86 27.18
CA PRO A 104 -16.04 -16.35 28.53
C PRO A 104 -14.61 -16.88 28.66
N LEU A 105 -14.10 -17.55 27.62
CA LEU A 105 -12.72 -18.09 27.63
C LEU A 105 -11.68 -16.99 27.64
N CYS A 106 -11.87 -15.95 26.82
CA CYS A 106 -10.95 -14.81 26.78
C CYS A 106 -10.96 -14.03 28.10
N GLN A 107 -12.14 -13.77 28.66
CA GLN A 107 -12.28 -13.09 29.95
C GLN A 107 -11.70 -13.93 31.11
N ALA A 108 -11.89 -15.25 31.11
CA ALA A 108 -11.26 -16.14 32.08
C ALA A 108 -9.73 -16.12 31.96
N ARG A 109 -9.19 -16.11 30.73
CA ARG A 109 -7.75 -15.98 30.47
C ARG A 109 -7.21 -14.66 31.02
N MET A 110 -7.88 -13.55 30.72
CA MET A 110 -7.48 -12.22 31.21
C MET A 110 -7.42 -12.20 32.74
N LYS A 111 -8.45 -12.75 33.41
CA LYS A 111 -8.47 -12.83 34.87
C LYS A 111 -7.32 -13.71 35.41
N LYS A 112 -7.08 -14.85 34.80
CA LYS A 112 -6.02 -15.78 35.20
C LYS A 112 -4.62 -15.17 35.08
N GLU A 113 -4.36 -14.46 34.00
CA GLU A 113 -3.05 -13.89 33.68
C GLU A 113 -2.88 -12.45 34.24
N GLY A 114 -3.91 -11.89 34.91
CA GLY A 114 -3.87 -10.52 35.45
C GLY A 114 -3.84 -9.42 34.41
N LEU A 115 -4.42 -9.67 33.23
CA LEU A 115 -4.45 -8.72 32.11
C LEU A 115 -5.57 -7.70 32.29
N LYS A 116 -5.34 -6.45 31.92
CA LYS A 116 -6.25 -5.33 32.20
C LYS A 116 -7.32 -5.14 31.12
N ASN A 117 -7.01 -5.49 29.87
CA ASN A 117 -7.86 -5.28 28.71
C ASN A 117 -7.48 -6.25 27.58
N GLU A 118 -8.24 -6.20 26.49
CA GLU A 118 -8.04 -7.07 25.33
C GLU A 118 -6.76 -6.73 24.53
N GLU A 119 -6.18 -5.54 24.67
CA GLU A 119 -4.86 -5.23 24.12
C GLU A 119 -3.79 -6.02 24.88
N ASP A 120 -3.83 -6.05 26.21
CA ASP A 120 -2.94 -6.88 27.01
C ASP A 120 -3.11 -8.36 26.69
N LEU A 121 -4.33 -8.80 26.37
CA LEU A 121 -4.61 -10.16 25.93
C LEU A 121 -3.96 -10.47 24.58
N GLN A 122 -3.96 -9.54 23.64
CA GLN A 122 -3.20 -9.68 22.40
C GLN A 122 -1.71 -9.73 22.68
N GLY A 123 -1.20 -8.88 23.56
CA GLY A 123 0.20 -8.91 24.00
C GLY A 123 0.58 -10.27 24.58
N TYR A 124 -0.27 -10.86 25.43
CA TYR A 124 -0.09 -12.23 25.96
C TYR A 124 -0.05 -13.26 24.82
N PHE A 125 -0.99 -13.20 23.89
CA PHE A 125 -1.08 -14.09 22.75
C PHE A 125 0.22 -14.07 21.94
N MET A 126 0.63 -12.88 21.53
CA MET A 126 1.85 -12.67 20.72
C MET A 126 3.12 -13.08 21.49
N ALA A 127 3.20 -12.78 22.79
CA ALA A 127 4.34 -13.20 23.62
C ALA A 127 4.44 -14.72 23.74
N ARG A 128 3.31 -15.41 23.93
CA ARG A 128 3.26 -16.88 24.01
C ARG A 128 3.74 -17.53 22.73
N MET A 129 3.26 -17.06 21.57
CA MET A 129 3.70 -17.58 20.28
C MET A 129 5.15 -17.20 19.94
N SER A 130 5.56 -15.98 20.29
CA SER A 130 6.96 -15.53 20.15
C SER A 130 7.93 -16.41 20.94
N ASN A 131 7.58 -16.79 22.16
CA ASN A 131 8.38 -17.69 22.96
C ASN A 131 8.48 -19.09 22.34
N TYR A 132 7.40 -19.55 21.71
CA TYR A 132 7.43 -20.84 21.00
C TYR A 132 8.36 -20.78 19.77
N VAL A 133 8.26 -19.74 18.94
CA VAL A 133 9.17 -19.54 17.80
C VAL A 133 10.64 -19.48 18.26
N LYS A 134 10.92 -18.78 19.35
CA LYS A 134 12.26 -18.72 19.94
C LYS A 134 12.75 -20.10 20.41
N SER A 135 11.88 -20.93 20.98
CA SER A 135 12.23 -22.30 21.39
C SER A 135 12.65 -23.19 20.23
N LYS A 136 12.26 -22.82 18.99
CA LYS A 136 12.70 -23.45 17.75
C LYS A 136 13.98 -22.83 17.16
N GLY A 137 14.65 -21.93 17.89
CA GLY A 137 15.87 -21.26 17.45
C GLY A 137 15.65 -20.18 16.38
N ARG A 138 14.43 -19.65 16.25
CA ARG A 138 14.07 -18.60 15.30
C ARG A 138 13.82 -17.27 16.00
N GLU A 139 13.87 -16.17 15.25
CA GLU A 139 13.55 -14.81 15.70
C GLU A 139 12.20 -14.38 15.15
N VAL A 140 11.48 -13.57 15.91
CA VAL A 140 10.13 -13.13 15.55
C VAL A 140 10.17 -11.79 14.83
N MET A 141 9.36 -11.65 13.80
CA MET A 141 8.96 -10.40 13.18
C MET A 141 7.46 -10.18 13.38
N GLY A 142 7.01 -8.94 13.33
CA GLY A 142 5.58 -8.61 13.37
C GLY A 142 5.30 -7.16 13.06
N TRP A 143 4.03 -6.87 12.82
CA TRP A 143 3.57 -5.53 12.49
C TRP A 143 3.63 -4.58 13.69
N ASP A 144 3.52 -3.31 13.45
CA ASP A 144 3.76 -2.28 14.46
C ASP A 144 2.69 -2.18 15.55
N GLU A 145 1.57 -2.91 15.44
CA GLU A 145 0.62 -3.13 16.53
C GLU A 145 1.22 -3.85 17.74
N LEU A 146 2.29 -4.63 17.54
CA LEU A 146 3.02 -5.22 18.65
C LEU A 146 3.56 -4.15 19.62
N THR A 147 3.66 -2.90 19.20
CA THR A 147 4.08 -1.77 20.06
C THR A 147 2.98 -1.25 20.98
N ASN A 148 1.74 -1.72 20.84
CA ASN A 148 0.62 -1.32 21.69
C ASN A 148 0.75 -1.87 23.13
N THR A 149 1.51 -2.94 23.28
CA THR A 149 1.81 -3.58 24.57
C THR A 149 3.31 -3.76 24.73
N LYS A 150 3.73 -4.62 25.66
CA LYS A 150 5.14 -4.99 25.79
C LYS A 150 5.57 -5.77 24.54
N ILE A 151 6.49 -5.22 23.78
CA ILE A 151 7.05 -5.88 22.59
C ILE A 151 7.79 -7.16 23.04
N PRO A 152 7.57 -8.31 22.38
CA PRO A 152 8.34 -9.53 22.66
C PRO A 152 9.85 -9.28 22.49
N ASP A 153 10.65 -9.74 23.44
CA ASP A 153 12.09 -9.47 23.44
C ASP A 153 12.76 -9.92 22.15
N GLY A 154 13.56 -9.05 21.54
CA GLY A 154 14.28 -9.33 20.29
C GLY A 154 13.41 -9.33 19.03
N ALA A 155 12.10 -9.09 19.13
CA ALA A 155 11.24 -8.99 17.95
C ALA A 155 11.64 -7.82 17.04
N VAL A 156 11.53 -8.04 15.73
CA VAL A 156 11.71 -7.03 14.69
C VAL A 156 10.33 -6.45 14.33
N ILE A 157 10.22 -5.13 14.31
CA ILE A 157 8.93 -4.46 14.10
C ILE A 157 8.86 -3.86 12.70
N PHE A 158 7.79 -4.19 11.97
CA PHE A 158 7.49 -3.63 10.65
C PHE A 158 6.56 -2.44 10.80
N GLY A 159 7.06 -1.25 10.49
CA GLY A 159 6.31 0.00 10.58
C GLY A 159 5.49 0.26 9.34
N TRP A 160 4.20 -0.05 9.38
CA TRP A 160 3.31 0.08 8.23
C TRP A 160 2.26 1.18 8.39
N GLN A 161 1.75 1.41 9.60
CA GLN A 161 0.67 2.36 9.82
C GLN A 161 1.09 3.80 9.46
N GLY A 162 0.33 4.40 8.53
CA GLY A 162 0.60 5.75 8.07
C GLY A 162 1.99 5.90 7.45
N TYR A 163 2.89 6.55 8.16
CA TYR A 163 4.31 6.72 7.82
C TYR A 163 5.26 5.84 8.66
N GLY A 164 4.74 4.82 9.34
CA GLY A 164 5.54 3.85 10.11
C GLY A 164 6.04 4.38 11.47
N GLN A 165 5.37 5.37 12.06
CA GLN A 165 5.84 6.02 13.31
C GLN A 165 5.92 5.07 14.51
N ALA A 166 5.09 4.01 14.53
CA ALA A 166 5.12 3.04 15.63
C ALA A 166 6.41 2.21 15.65
N ALA A 167 7.03 1.93 14.50
CA ALA A 167 8.34 1.28 14.45
C ALA A 167 9.43 2.14 15.12
N LEU A 168 9.33 3.47 15.03
CA LEU A 168 10.26 4.36 15.73
C LEU A 168 10.11 4.30 17.27
N LYS A 169 8.88 4.00 17.75
CA LYS A 169 8.65 3.72 19.18
C LYS A 169 9.41 2.45 19.60
N ALA A 170 9.36 1.39 18.79
CA ALA A 170 10.11 0.17 19.02
C ALA A 170 11.63 0.41 18.97
N ALA A 171 12.11 1.19 18.01
CA ALA A 171 13.53 1.55 17.88
C ALA A 171 14.07 2.30 19.13
N ARG A 172 13.26 3.19 19.72
CA ARG A 172 13.65 3.87 21.00
C ARG A 172 13.81 2.89 22.15
N GLN A 173 13.10 1.76 22.12
CA GLN A 173 13.21 0.66 23.10
C GLN A 173 14.35 -0.33 22.77
N GLY A 174 15.06 -0.13 21.64
CA GLY A 174 16.18 -0.98 21.24
C GLY A 174 15.80 -2.15 20.32
N HIS A 175 14.58 -2.21 19.81
CA HIS A 175 14.17 -3.21 18.84
C HIS A 175 14.61 -2.84 17.42
N ARG A 176 15.03 -3.84 16.65
CA ARG A 176 15.26 -3.70 15.22
C ARG A 176 13.93 -3.49 14.51
N PHE A 177 13.96 -2.82 13.36
CA PHE A 177 12.76 -2.52 12.62
C PHE A 177 12.99 -2.45 11.11
N VAL A 178 11.89 -2.59 10.37
CA VAL A 178 11.80 -2.41 8.92
C VAL A 178 10.76 -1.33 8.65
N MET A 179 11.04 -0.44 7.71
CA MET A 179 10.07 0.58 7.28
C MET A 179 9.31 0.12 6.04
N THR A 180 7.98 0.03 6.16
CA THR A 180 7.06 -0.29 5.08
C THR A 180 5.79 0.56 5.12
N PRO A 181 5.92 1.90 5.20
CA PRO A 181 4.78 2.79 5.44
C PRO A 181 3.72 2.68 4.35
N ALA A 182 2.48 2.41 4.75
CA ALA A 182 1.35 2.24 3.83
C ALA A 182 1.08 3.48 2.98
N ARG A 183 1.49 4.67 3.43
CA ARG A 183 1.35 5.92 2.69
C ARG A 183 2.26 6.00 1.47
N VAL A 184 3.37 5.25 1.44
CA VAL A 184 4.39 5.36 0.39
C VAL A 184 4.76 4.01 -0.22
N LEU A 185 4.97 2.96 0.60
CA LEU A 185 5.55 1.70 0.14
C LEU A 185 4.52 0.58 -0.08
N TYR A 186 3.21 0.86 0.01
CA TYR A 186 2.17 -0.11 -0.38
C TYR A 186 1.96 -0.07 -1.89
N LEU A 187 2.43 -1.11 -2.56
CA LEU A 187 2.38 -1.23 -4.03
C LEU A 187 1.01 -1.66 -4.56
N ILE A 188 0.00 -1.74 -3.71
CA ILE A 188 -1.40 -2.00 -4.06
C ILE A 188 -2.17 -0.74 -4.44
N ARG A 189 -1.54 0.43 -4.43
CA ARG A 189 -2.20 1.71 -4.73
C ARG A 189 -2.02 2.09 -6.19
N TYR A 190 -2.83 3.03 -6.66
CA TYR A 190 -2.70 3.56 -8.01
C TYR A 190 -1.31 4.14 -8.27
N GLN A 191 -0.76 3.86 -9.44
CA GLN A 191 0.57 4.34 -9.87
C GLN A 191 0.51 5.69 -10.59
N GLY A 192 -0.69 6.13 -10.92
CA GLY A 192 -0.96 7.38 -11.62
C GLY A 192 -2.43 7.77 -11.49
N PRO A 193 -2.95 8.62 -12.41
CA PRO A 193 -4.34 9.02 -12.38
C PRO A 193 -5.31 7.84 -12.50
N GLN A 194 -6.25 7.74 -11.56
CA GLN A 194 -7.14 6.57 -11.40
C GLN A 194 -7.91 6.18 -12.66
N TRP A 195 -8.30 7.16 -13.50
CA TRP A 195 -9.01 6.88 -14.76
C TRP A 195 -8.18 6.15 -15.83
N PHE A 196 -6.88 6.00 -15.61
CA PHE A 196 -5.98 5.22 -16.46
C PHE A 196 -5.56 3.89 -15.85
N GLU A 197 -5.91 3.65 -14.58
CA GLU A 197 -5.44 2.51 -13.82
C GLU A 197 -6.53 1.42 -13.70
N PRO A 198 -6.15 0.14 -13.65
CA PRO A 198 -7.07 -0.89 -13.19
C PRO A 198 -7.50 -0.62 -11.75
N VAL A 199 -8.71 -1.09 -11.39
CA VAL A 199 -9.22 -0.90 -10.03
C VAL A 199 -8.29 -1.56 -9.03
N THR A 200 -7.90 -0.79 -8.02
CA THR A 200 -7.07 -1.24 -6.91
C THR A 200 -7.38 -0.45 -5.64
N TYR A 201 -6.54 -0.57 -4.61
CA TYR A 201 -6.75 0.10 -3.33
C TYR A 201 -6.60 1.63 -3.48
N PHE A 202 -7.40 2.37 -2.73
CA PHE A 202 -7.46 3.84 -2.82
C PHE A 202 -6.13 4.53 -2.51
N GLY A 203 -5.94 5.72 -3.11
CA GLY A 203 -4.74 6.54 -2.96
C GLY A 203 -3.70 6.26 -4.03
N ASN A 204 -2.80 7.19 -4.22
CA ASN A 204 -1.74 7.13 -5.22
C ASN A 204 -0.39 6.95 -4.55
N ASN A 205 0.44 6.06 -5.12
CA ASN A 205 1.87 5.95 -4.86
C ASN A 205 2.56 5.85 -6.21
N THR A 206 2.94 6.98 -6.76
CA THR A 206 3.60 7.03 -8.06
C THR A 206 5.05 6.51 -7.95
N LEU A 207 5.64 6.20 -9.11
CA LEU A 207 7.06 5.87 -9.18
C LEU A 207 7.93 6.96 -8.52
N LYS A 208 7.58 8.24 -8.72
CA LYS A 208 8.32 9.38 -8.16
C LYS A 208 8.17 9.48 -6.64
N ASP A 209 6.96 9.25 -6.11
CA ASP A 209 6.71 9.27 -4.66
C ASP A 209 7.59 8.23 -3.94
N ILE A 210 7.70 7.03 -4.51
CA ILE A 210 8.54 5.97 -3.94
C ILE A 210 10.02 6.29 -4.09
N TYR A 211 10.44 6.82 -5.23
CA TYR A 211 11.82 7.24 -5.44
C TYR A 211 12.24 8.35 -4.48
N ASP A 212 11.37 9.32 -4.20
CA ASP A 212 11.62 10.45 -3.31
C ASP A 212 11.57 10.06 -1.82
N TYR A 213 11.03 8.90 -1.50
CA TYR A 213 10.96 8.45 -0.12
C TYR A 213 12.35 8.28 0.47
N GLU A 214 12.56 8.91 1.63
CA GLU A 214 13.77 8.80 2.43
C GLU A 214 13.46 8.05 3.73
N PRO A 215 13.92 6.80 3.86
CA PRO A 215 13.58 5.97 5.02
C PRO A 215 14.21 6.46 6.33
N VAL A 216 15.29 7.22 6.25
CA VAL A 216 16.04 7.70 7.41
C VAL A 216 15.86 9.20 7.58
N GLU A 217 15.09 9.60 8.58
CA GLU A 217 14.93 11.01 8.92
C GLU A 217 16.19 11.60 9.59
N ARG A 218 16.42 12.89 9.36
CA ARG A 218 17.55 13.61 9.98
C ARG A 218 17.50 13.60 11.50
N SER A 219 16.30 13.57 12.06
CA SER A 219 16.02 13.54 13.51
C SER A 219 16.44 12.24 14.21
N TRP A 220 16.68 11.17 13.47
CA TRP A 220 17.00 9.88 14.08
C TRP A 220 18.39 9.87 14.68
N THR A 221 18.49 9.31 15.91
CA THR A 221 19.78 9.08 16.58
C THR A 221 20.59 8.02 15.85
N THR A 222 21.90 8.00 16.08
CA THR A 222 22.80 6.96 15.54
C THR A 222 22.34 5.56 15.95
N LYS A 223 21.87 5.38 17.19
CA LYS A 223 21.31 4.10 17.66
C LYS A 223 20.07 3.69 16.87
N MET A 224 19.13 4.59 16.62
CA MET A 224 17.94 4.28 15.82
C MET A 224 18.32 3.87 14.40
N ARG A 225 19.26 4.59 13.78
CA ARG A 225 19.74 4.26 12.43
C ARG A 225 20.37 2.87 12.36
N SER A 226 21.15 2.47 13.38
CA SER A 226 21.77 1.15 13.44
C SER A 226 20.77 -0.01 13.68
N LEU A 227 19.54 0.29 14.11
CA LEU A 227 18.47 -0.67 14.31
C LEU A 227 17.57 -0.85 13.07
N LEU A 228 17.65 0.05 12.10
CA LEU A 228 16.95 -0.09 10.82
C LEU A 228 17.56 -1.24 10.02
N MET A 229 16.77 -2.26 9.72
CA MET A 229 17.20 -3.40 8.89
C MET A 229 17.04 -3.10 7.39
N GLY A 230 16.11 -2.24 7.01
CA GLY A 230 15.83 -1.89 5.63
C GLY A 230 14.42 -1.37 5.42
N ILE A 231 14.01 -1.37 4.14
CA ILE A 231 12.67 -0.99 3.72
C ILE A 231 12.00 -2.14 2.98
N GLN A 232 10.67 -2.14 2.97
CA GLN A 232 9.87 -3.14 2.26
C GLN A 232 8.79 -2.46 1.42
N GLY A 233 8.65 -2.88 0.16
CA GLY A 233 7.45 -2.62 -0.62
C GLY A 233 6.42 -3.72 -0.36
N SER A 234 5.25 -3.37 0.17
CA SER A 234 4.19 -4.34 0.47
C SER A 234 3.23 -4.46 -0.70
N MET A 235 2.96 -5.70 -1.10
CA MET A 235 2.01 -6.04 -2.15
C MET A 235 0.96 -7.01 -1.60
N TRP A 236 -0.30 -6.57 -1.59
CA TRP A 236 -1.47 -7.34 -1.16
C TRP A 236 -2.33 -7.67 -2.37
N THR A 237 -2.98 -8.83 -2.37
CA THR A 237 -3.56 -9.40 -3.59
C THR A 237 -5.08 -9.30 -3.67
N GLU A 238 -5.73 -8.47 -2.85
CA GLU A 238 -7.19 -8.32 -2.81
C GLU A 238 -7.80 -7.93 -4.17
N PHE A 239 -7.02 -7.26 -5.02
CA PHE A 239 -7.44 -6.82 -6.34
C PHE A 239 -6.79 -7.60 -7.49
N CYS A 240 -6.07 -8.68 -7.18
CA CYS A 240 -5.33 -9.46 -8.16
C CYS A 240 -5.95 -10.85 -8.33
N ASN A 241 -6.35 -11.18 -9.55
CA ASN A 241 -6.90 -12.49 -9.92
C ASN A 241 -5.90 -13.34 -10.71
N LYS A 242 -4.80 -12.74 -11.19
CA LYS A 242 -3.79 -13.39 -12.01
C LYS A 242 -2.42 -12.74 -11.84
N PRO A 243 -1.33 -13.47 -12.16
CA PRO A 243 0.05 -13.00 -11.96
C PRO A 243 0.36 -11.66 -12.62
N GLU A 244 -0.15 -11.41 -13.83
CA GLU A 244 0.12 -10.19 -14.59
C GLU A 244 -0.41 -8.93 -13.89
N GLU A 245 -1.45 -9.06 -13.07
CA GLU A 245 -1.98 -7.95 -12.27
C GLU A 245 -1.05 -7.64 -11.09
N VAL A 246 -0.45 -8.66 -10.48
CA VAL A 246 0.58 -8.50 -9.46
C VAL A 246 1.82 -7.84 -10.07
N GLU A 247 2.30 -8.32 -11.20
CA GLU A 247 3.45 -7.76 -11.93
C GLU A 247 3.21 -6.28 -12.26
N TYR A 248 2.02 -5.95 -12.80
CA TYR A 248 1.61 -4.58 -13.09
C TYR A 248 1.70 -3.67 -11.86
N LEU A 249 1.21 -4.13 -10.71
CA LEU A 249 1.21 -3.34 -9.48
C LEU A 249 2.62 -3.19 -8.88
N ILE A 250 3.46 -4.20 -9.00
CA ILE A 250 4.83 -4.18 -8.47
C ILE A 250 5.75 -3.35 -9.36
N PHE A 251 5.73 -3.58 -10.67
CA PHE A 251 6.66 -2.94 -11.60
C PHE A 251 6.06 -1.69 -12.26
N PRO A 252 6.86 -0.62 -12.45
CA PRO A 252 8.30 -0.53 -12.18
C PRO A 252 8.65 -0.05 -10.75
N ARG A 253 7.66 0.14 -9.85
CA ARG A 253 7.87 0.74 -8.53
C ARG A 253 8.85 -0.01 -7.64
N LEU A 254 8.93 -1.34 -7.77
CA LEU A 254 9.90 -2.14 -7.01
C LEU A 254 11.35 -1.73 -7.32
N ALA A 255 11.63 -1.26 -8.54
CA ALA A 255 12.95 -0.70 -8.87
C ALA A 255 13.25 0.58 -8.07
N ALA A 256 12.24 1.42 -7.82
CA ALA A 256 12.41 2.61 -6.98
C ALA A 256 12.57 2.25 -5.49
N VAL A 257 11.90 1.20 -5.01
CA VAL A 257 12.14 0.66 -3.65
C VAL A 257 13.60 0.20 -3.54
N ALA A 258 14.10 -0.54 -4.53
CA ALA A 258 15.50 -0.98 -4.55
C ALA A 258 16.48 0.20 -4.57
N GLU A 259 16.22 1.24 -5.39
CA GLU A 259 17.05 2.45 -5.40
C GLU A 259 17.06 3.12 -4.01
N GLY A 260 15.91 3.26 -3.36
CA GLY A 260 15.81 3.82 -2.01
C GLY A 260 16.51 2.98 -0.92
N ALA A 261 16.60 1.65 -1.11
CA ALA A 261 17.26 0.76 -0.18
C ALA A 261 18.79 0.73 -0.33
N TRP A 262 19.31 0.91 -1.55
CA TRP A 262 20.72 0.68 -1.87
C TRP A 262 21.53 1.95 -2.19
N THR A 263 20.85 3.06 -2.49
CA THR A 263 21.50 4.32 -2.86
C THR A 263 21.39 5.34 -1.74
N PHE A 264 22.52 5.85 -1.28
CA PHE A 264 22.52 6.95 -0.31
C PHE A 264 21.83 8.19 -0.91
N PRO A 265 21.06 8.96 -0.12
CA PRO A 265 20.31 10.14 -0.60
C PRO A 265 21.16 11.13 -1.41
N VAL A 266 22.40 11.35 -1.03
CA VAL A 266 23.35 12.26 -1.69
C VAL A 266 23.74 11.81 -3.11
N TYR A 267 23.55 10.53 -3.45
CA TYR A 267 23.86 9.95 -4.75
C TYR A 267 22.60 9.65 -5.59
N LYS A 268 21.41 9.96 -5.07
CA LYS A 268 20.19 9.81 -5.84
C LYS A 268 20.13 10.85 -6.95
N ASP A 269 19.85 10.41 -8.17
CA ASP A 269 19.72 11.22 -9.37
C ASP A 269 18.57 10.66 -10.20
N TRP A 270 17.52 11.45 -10.35
CA TRP A 270 16.28 11.02 -11.01
C TRP A 270 16.48 10.68 -12.48
N ASP A 271 17.25 11.48 -13.20
CA ASP A 271 17.48 11.27 -14.65
C ASP A 271 18.33 10.00 -14.89
N ARG A 272 19.35 9.78 -14.07
CA ARG A 272 20.13 8.54 -14.06
C ARG A 272 19.24 7.33 -13.75
N PHE A 273 18.37 7.44 -12.74
CA PHE A 273 17.43 6.38 -12.39
C PHE A 273 16.49 6.06 -13.55
N LEU A 274 15.93 7.08 -14.22
CA LEU A 274 15.04 6.88 -15.36
C LEU A 274 15.75 6.23 -16.56
N ALA A 275 17.00 6.60 -16.82
CA ALA A 275 17.80 5.95 -17.87
C ALA A 275 18.08 4.47 -17.55
N ALA A 276 18.39 4.15 -16.29
CA ALA A 276 18.56 2.77 -15.85
C ALA A 276 17.23 1.99 -15.92
N LEU A 277 16.13 2.65 -15.57
CA LEU A 277 14.78 2.07 -15.61
C LEU A 277 14.35 1.71 -17.04
N ASP A 278 14.68 2.53 -18.04
CA ASP A 278 14.39 2.21 -19.45
C ASP A 278 15.09 0.92 -19.89
N ASN A 279 16.32 0.69 -19.45
CA ASN A 279 17.02 -0.58 -19.68
C ASN A 279 16.35 -1.74 -18.91
N PHE A 280 15.99 -1.51 -17.65
CA PHE A 280 15.34 -2.53 -16.82
C PHE A 280 13.98 -2.96 -17.40
N THR A 281 13.15 -2.02 -17.84
CA THR A 281 11.86 -2.34 -18.48
C THR A 281 12.05 -3.08 -19.80
N GLY A 282 13.13 -2.80 -20.55
CA GLY A 282 13.50 -3.60 -21.71
C GLY A 282 13.79 -5.07 -21.37
N HIS A 283 14.40 -5.34 -20.22
CA HIS A 283 14.55 -6.72 -19.72
C HIS A 283 13.23 -7.37 -19.32
N LEU A 284 12.29 -6.59 -18.74
CA LEU A 284 10.94 -7.08 -18.45
C LEU A 284 10.21 -7.48 -19.73
N ASP A 285 10.30 -6.64 -20.79
CA ASP A 285 9.72 -6.92 -22.11
C ASP A 285 10.24 -8.26 -22.69
N VAL A 286 11.58 -8.48 -22.64
CA VAL A 286 12.19 -9.73 -23.11
C VAL A 286 11.73 -10.95 -22.32
N LYS A 287 11.44 -10.78 -21.03
CA LYS A 287 10.95 -11.85 -20.15
C LYS A 287 9.42 -12.04 -20.20
N GLY A 288 8.69 -11.19 -20.90
CA GLY A 288 7.23 -11.19 -20.92
C GLY A 288 6.58 -10.80 -19.60
N ILE A 289 7.31 -10.05 -18.75
CA ILE A 289 6.80 -9.57 -17.45
C ILE A 289 6.03 -8.28 -17.66
N THR A 290 4.81 -8.23 -17.15
CA THR A 290 3.94 -7.05 -17.22
C THR A 290 4.44 -5.94 -16.30
N TYR A 291 4.32 -4.70 -16.73
CA TYR A 291 4.61 -3.54 -15.87
C TYR A 291 3.75 -2.34 -16.25
N ALA A 292 3.50 -1.47 -15.27
CA ALA A 292 2.72 -0.27 -15.48
C ALA A 292 3.51 0.78 -16.27
N ARG A 293 2.83 1.41 -17.21
CA ARG A 293 3.34 2.56 -17.96
C ARG A 293 2.81 3.88 -17.44
N SER A 294 2.24 3.87 -16.25
CA SER A 294 1.58 5.02 -15.59
C SER A 294 2.49 6.23 -15.43
N MET A 295 3.82 5.99 -15.37
CA MET A 295 4.83 7.05 -15.34
C MET A 295 4.82 7.96 -16.59
N TYR A 296 4.20 7.52 -17.67
CA TYR A 296 4.04 8.31 -18.90
C TYR A 296 2.68 9.00 -19.01
N ASN A 297 1.73 8.70 -18.11
CA ASN A 297 0.40 9.29 -18.13
C ASN A 297 0.43 10.73 -17.61
N ILE A 298 -0.38 11.57 -18.24
CA ILE A 298 -0.49 12.98 -17.88
C ILE A 298 -1.34 13.12 -16.64
N GLN A 299 -0.81 13.82 -15.65
CA GLN A 299 -1.56 14.41 -14.56
C GLN A 299 -2.03 15.79 -14.99
N HIS A 300 -3.24 16.20 -14.56
CA HIS A 300 -3.77 17.52 -14.91
C HIS A 300 -4.32 18.22 -13.69
N LYS A 301 -4.30 19.53 -13.76
CA LYS A 301 -4.95 20.41 -12.79
C LYS A 301 -5.75 21.46 -13.54
N VAL A 302 -7.02 21.61 -13.16
CA VAL A 302 -7.88 22.66 -13.67
C VAL A 302 -8.24 23.58 -12.52
N THR A 303 -7.82 24.83 -12.61
CA THR A 303 -8.03 25.83 -11.55
C THR A 303 -9.00 26.90 -12.05
N PRO A 304 -10.12 27.15 -11.35
CA PRO A 304 -11.01 28.26 -11.66
C PRO A 304 -10.30 29.59 -11.43
N MET A 305 -10.39 30.45 -12.46
CA MET A 305 -9.96 31.83 -12.41
C MET A 305 -11.18 32.74 -12.68
N ASP A 306 -11.06 34.05 -12.49
CA ASP A 306 -12.15 34.94 -12.83
C ASP A 306 -12.41 34.96 -14.36
N GLY A 307 -13.59 34.44 -14.73
CA GLY A 307 -13.99 34.35 -16.14
C GLY A 307 -13.27 33.29 -16.99
N SER A 308 -12.39 32.45 -16.43
CA SER A 308 -11.64 31.41 -17.15
C SER A 308 -11.32 30.18 -16.29
N LEU A 309 -10.87 29.11 -16.95
CA LEU A 309 -10.26 27.97 -16.29
C LEU A 309 -8.79 27.87 -16.70
N GLN A 310 -7.89 27.79 -15.73
CA GLN A 310 -6.47 27.54 -16.00
C GLN A 310 -6.24 26.04 -16.06
N VAL A 311 -5.67 25.55 -17.16
CA VAL A 311 -5.32 24.15 -17.37
C VAL A 311 -3.80 24.00 -17.25
N GLU A 312 -3.39 23.02 -16.46
CA GLU A 312 -2.01 22.63 -16.23
C GLU A 312 -1.87 21.13 -16.47
N LEU A 313 -0.85 20.73 -17.22
CA LEU A 313 -0.56 19.35 -17.57
C LEU A 313 0.86 19.00 -17.09
N GLU A 314 1.02 17.87 -16.47
CA GLU A 314 2.31 17.43 -15.95
C GLU A 314 2.55 15.94 -16.25
N CYS A 315 3.81 15.57 -16.41
CA CYS A 315 4.24 14.18 -16.47
C CYS A 315 5.48 14.01 -15.60
N ILE A 316 5.56 12.91 -14.83
CA ILE A 316 6.73 12.64 -13.98
C ILE A 316 7.98 12.25 -14.79
N ARG A 317 7.82 11.95 -16.09
CA ARG A 317 8.92 11.71 -17.04
C ARG A 317 9.30 13.05 -17.70
N PRO A 318 10.46 13.64 -17.36
CA PRO A 318 10.90 14.92 -17.96
C PRO A 318 11.36 14.77 -19.41
N ASP A 319 11.65 13.55 -19.86
CA ASP A 319 12.17 13.20 -21.17
C ASP A 319 11.10 12.91 -22.23
N VAL A 320 9.83 13.30 -21.97
CA VAL A 320 8.72 13.20 -22.90
C VAL A 320 8.16 14.56 -23.26
N GLU A 321 7.62 14.66 -24.47
CA GLU A 321 6.85 15.83 -24.90
C GLU A 321 5.37 15.62 -24.62
N ILE A 322 4.71 16.58 -23.98
CA ILE A 322 3.26 16.58 -23.87
C ILE A 322 2.69 17.30 -25.10
N ARG A 323 1.91 16.58 -25.90
CA ARG A 323 1.23 17.10 -27.09
C ARG A 323 -0.27 17.14 -26.84
N TYR A 324 -0.95 18.19 -27.32
CA TYR A 324 -2.39 18.37 -27.09
C TYR A 324 -3.15 18.92 -28.29
N THR A 325 -4.47 18.74 -28.26
CA THR A 325 -5.47 19.33 -29.14
C THR A 325 -6.59 19.96 -28.31
N THR A 326 -7.33 20.91 -28.87
CA THR A 326 -8.45 21.58 -28.19
C THR A 326 -9.81 21.32 -28.87
N ASN A 327 -9.81 20.58 -29.97
CA ASN A 327 -10.99 20.25 -30.78
C ASN A 327 -11.47 18.80 -30.60
N GLY A 328 -10.91 18.08 -29.63
CA GLY A 328 -11.26 16.68 -29.37
C GLY A 328 -10.64 15.65 -30.32
N SER A 329 -9.81 16.06 -31.28
CA SER A 329 -9.05 15.12 -32.12
C SER A 329 -7.95 14.44 -31.32
N GLN A 330 -7.53 13.23 -31.70
CA GLN A 330 -6.44 12.52 -31.07
C GLN A 330 -5.13 13.30 -31.26
N PRO A 331 -4.33 13.53 -30.19
CA PRO A 331 -3.02 14.16 -30.33
C PRO A 331 -2.05 13.23 -31.06
N THR A 332 -1.18 13.81 -31.85
CA THR A 332 -0.09 13.15 -32.58
C THR A 332 1.22 13.84 -32.22
N ALA A 333 2.35 13.27 -32.63
CA ALA A 333 3.66 13.88 -32.47
C ALA A 333 3.79 15.28 -33.16
N LYS A 334 2.85 15.61 -34.06
CA LYS A 334 2.77 16.90 -34.77
C LYS A 334 1.78 17.88 -34.13
N SER A 335 1.00 17.47 -33.13
CA SER A 335 0.07 18.33 -32.39
C SER A 335 0.81 19.41 -31.60
N SER A 336 0.10 20.41 -31.11
CA SER A 336 0.69 21.51 -30.33
C SER A 336 1.48 20.96 -29.13
N LEU A 337 2.68 21.49 -28.94
CA LEU A 337 3.52 21.20 -27.78
C LEU A 337 3.00 21.97 -26.57
N TYR A 338 2.85 21.27 -25.44
CA TYR A 338 2.56 21.92 -24.17
C TYR A 338 3.86 22.45 -23.54
N GLU A 339 3.94 23.76 -23.39
CA GLU A 339 5.10 24.43 -22.77
C GLU A 339 4.75 25.06 -21.42
N ARG A 340 3.52 25.49 -21.25
CA ARG A 340 3.04 26.16 -20.03
C ARG A 340 1.53 26.06 -19.87
N LYS A 341 1.07 26.22 -18.64
CA LYS A 341 -0.36 26.35 -18.34
C LYS A 341 -1.01 27.51 -19.13
N TRP A 342 -2.24 27.27 -19.56
CA TRP A 342 -3.01 28.24 -20.36
C TRP A 342 -4.43 28.41 -19.83
N GLN A 343 -5.07 29.49 -20.26
CA GLN A 343 -6.45 29.77 -19.89
C GLN A 343 -7.43 29.29 -20.96
N VAL A 344 -8.54 28.75 -20.50
CA VAL A 344 -9.69 28.33 -21.32
C VAL A 344 -10.87 29.19 -20.93
N THR A 345 -11.50 29.81 -21.92
CA THR A 345 -12.64 30.72 -21.74
C THR A 345 -13.93 30.27 -22.42
N THR A 346 -13.84 29.20 -23.22
CA THR A 346 -14.97 28.63 -23.97
C THR A 346 -15.02 27.12 -23.82
N PRO A 347 -16.21 26.49 -23.99
CA PRO A 347 -16.33 25.04 -24.03
C PRO A 347 -15.44 24.42 -25.11
N GLN A 348 -14.69 23.35 -24.76
CA GLN A 348 -13.85 22.62 -25.70
C GLN A 348 -13.49 21.24 -25.14
N ILE A 349 -13.03 20.37 -26.01
CA ILE A 349 -12.53 19.05 -25.61
C ILE A 349 -11.01 19.05 -25.80
N ILE A 350 -10.29 19.07 -24.69
CA ILE A 350 -8.83 18.96 -24.69
C ILE A 350 -8.48 17.47 -24.68
N LYS A 351 -7.65 17.05 -25.63
CA LYS A 351 -6.99 15.76 -25.57
C LYS A 351 -5.49 15.94 -25.54
N SER A 352 -4.81 15.18 -24.69
CA SER A 352 -3.35 15.27 -24.56
C SER A 352 -2.74 13.89 -24.34
N ALA A 353 -1.53 13.70 -24.84
CA ALA A 353 -0.74 12.48 -24.63
C ALA A 353 0.74 12.83 -24.60
N THR A 354 1.53 11.94 -24.01
CA THR A 354 3.01 12.05 -23.98
C THR A 354 3.63 11.36 -25.18
N PHE A 355 4.70 11.94 -25.70
CA PHE A 355 5.44 11.42 -26.84
C PHE A 355 6.95 11.42 -26.54
N LYS A 356 7.66 10.38 -27.05
CA LYS A 356 9.11 10.29 -27.03
C LYS A 356 9.57 9.76 -28.38
N ASN A 357 10.47 10.47 -29.07
CA ASN A 357 10.96 10.13 -30.40
C ASN A 357 9.81 9.88 -31.41
N GLY A 358 8.76 10.69 -31.36
CA GLY A 358 7.62 10.59 -32.26
C GLY A 358 6.59 9.48 -31.90
N LYS A 359 6.89 8.62 -30.95
CA LYS A 359 6.00 7.54 -30.48
C LYS A 359 5.22 7.97 -29.24
N GLN A 360 3.92 7.69 -29.23
CA GLN A 360 3.10 7.90 -28.04
C GLN A 360 3.51 6.94 -26.92
N MET A 361 3.71 7.47 -25.71
CA MET A 361 4.16 6.71 -24.55
C MET A 361 3.06 6.41 -23.55
N GLY A 362 2.30 7.40 -23.15
CA GLY A 362 1.18 7.29 -22.20
C GLY A 362 -0.18 7.19 -22.90
N GLN A 363 -1.21 6.98 -22.10
CA GLN A 363 -2.60 6.99 -22.57
C GLN A 363 -3.04 8.43 -22.89
N THR A 364 -4.08 8.57 -23.74
CA THR A 364 -4.63 9.88 -24.09
C THR A 364 -5.55 10.36 -22.96
N LEU A 365 -5.18 11.45 -22.32
CA LEU A 365 -6.05 12.19 -21.41
C LEU A 365 -7.11 12.94 -22.23
N THR A 366 -8.37 12.82 -21.83
CA THR A 366 -9.50 13.57 -22.41
C THR A 366 -10.14 14.44 -21.34
N LEU A 367 -10.11 15.76 -21.54
CA LEU A 367 -10.71 16.74 -20.63
C LEU A 367 -11.84 17.48 -21.36
N PRO A 368 -13.09 17.08 -21.19
CA PRO A 368 -14.22 17.85 -21.69
C PRO A 368 -14.45 19.07 -20.78
N ILE A 369 -14.11 20.25 -21.29
CA ILE A 369 -14.40 21.50 -20.62
C ILE A 369 -15.80 21.95 -21.01
N GLN A 370 -16.71 21.89 -20.05
CA GLN A 370 -18.09 22.34 -20.18
C GLN A 370 -18.30 23.59 -19.35
N TRP A 371 -19.12 24.49 -19.87
CA TRP A 371 -19.40 25.77 -19.24
C TRP A 371 -20.82 25.80 -18.68
N ASN A 372 -20.96 26.14 -17.41
CA ASN A 372 -22.25 26.38 -16.78
C ASN A 372 -22.21 27.64 -15.91
N LYS A 373 -23.31 27.98 -15.25
CA LYS A 373 -23.42 29.22 -14.44
C LYS A 373 -22.42 29.27 -13.26
N ALA A 374 -21.91 28.13 -12.81
CA ALA A 374 -20.93 28.04 -11.72
C ALA A 374 -19.49 27.98 -12.22
N THR A 375 -19.26 27.70 -13.51
CA THR A 375 -17.93 27.56 -14.09
C THR A 375 -17.18 28.89 -14.01
N ALA A 376 -15.93 28.81 -13.56
CA ALA A 376 -15.04 29.96 -13.38
C ALA A 376 -15.56 31.06 -12.42
N LYS A 377 -16.52 30.74 -11.55
CA LYS A 377 -16.97 31.62 -10.49
C LYS A 377 -16.21 31.39 -9.20
N ARG A 378 -15.88 32.47 -8.50
CA ARG A 378 -15.29 32.40 -7.19
C ARG A 378 -16.31 31.79 -6.21
N MET A 379 -15.95 30.71 -5.53
CA MET A 379 -16.75 30.19 -4.43
C MET A 379 -16.45 30.98 -3.16
N LEU A 380 -17.47 31.58 -2.58
CA LEU A 380 -17.42 32.21 -1.26
C LEU A 380 -17.91 31.17 -0.23
N ARG A 381 -17.07 30.81 0.71
CA ARG A 381 -17.48 30.00 1.86
C ARG A 381 -18.03 30.93 2.94
N SER A 382 -19.28 30.76 3.30
CA SER A 382 -19.89 31.46 4.45
C SER A 382 -19.58 30.77 5.80
N ASN A 383 -19.17 29.49 5.76
CA ASN A 383 -18.78 28.69 6.93
C ASN A 383 -17.62 27.76 6.58
N PRO A 384 -16.75 27.39 7.54
CA PRO A 384 -15.67 26.43 7.33
C PRO A 384 -16.18 24.97 7.26
N VAL A 385 -17.21 24.72 6.45
CA VAL A 385 -17.73 23.38 6.23
C VAL A 385 -16.85 22.68 5.21
N GLU A 386 -16.41 21.48 5.54
CA GLU A 386 -15.51 20.66 4.71
C GLU A 386 -16.12 20.21 3.36
N ARG A 387 -17.42 20.49 3.11
CA ARG A 387 -18.14 20.00 1.93
C ARG A 387 -18.99 21.07 1.33
N VAL A 388 -18.79 21.35 0.05
CA VAL A 388 -19.59 22.28 -0.74
C VAL A 388 -20.48 21.49 -1.69
N MET A 389 -21.80 21.80 -1.68
CA MET A 389 -22.74 21.28 -2.67
C MET A 389 -22.84 22.28 -3.82
N VAL A 390 -22.55 21.85 -5.04
CA VAL A 390 -22.78 22.63 -6.26
C VAL A 390 -23.77 21.84 -7.11
N ASN A 391 -24.88 22.47 -7.44
CA ASN A 391 -25.98 21.84 -8.22
C ASN A 391 -26.52 20.52 -7.61
N GLY A 392 -26.58 20.41 -6.29
CA GLY A 392 -27.07 19.20 -5.60
C GLY A 392 -26.07 18.04 -5.56
N VAL A 393 -24.89 18.18 -6.14
CA VAL A 393 -23.84 17.16 -6.14
C VAL A 393 -22.82 17.45 -5.05
N ARG A 394 -22.44 16.45 -4.28
CA ARG A 394 -21.44 16.54 -3.21
C ARG A 394 -20.06 16.74 -3.79
N ALA A 395 -19.51 17.96 -3.73
CA ALA A 395 -18.13 18.21 -4.06
C ALA A 395 -17.23 17.68 -2.93
N VAL A 396 -16.43 16.65 -3.19
CA VAL A 396 -15.36 16.23 -2.28
C VAL A 396 -14.20 17.21 -2.45
N SER A 397 -13.50 17.54 -1.39
CA SER A 397 -12.46 18.57 -1.30
C SER A 397 -11.15 18.24 -2.06
N TYR A 398 -11.23 17.58 -3.19
CA TYR A 398 -10.10 17.43 -4.09
C TYR A 398 -10.20 18.51 -5.18
N THR A 399 -9.11 19.13 -5.48
CA THR A 399 -8.87 20.30 -6.31
C THR A 399 -9.34 20.20 -7.77
N HIS A 400 -10.37 19.43 -8.07
CA HIS A 400 -10.94 19.27 -9.40
C HIS A 400 -12.42 19.57 -9.38
N LEU A 401 -12.77 20.82 -9.65
CA LEU A 401 -14.09 21.15 -10.15
C LEU A 401 -14.12 20.94 -11.67
N THR A 402 -13.95 19.71 -12.10
CA THR A 402 -14.70 19.23 -13.23
C THR A 402 -16.06 18.85 -12.65
N LEU A 403 -17.07 19.65 -12.92
CA LEU A 403 -18.44 19.25 -12.65
C LEU A 403 -18.67 17.90 -13.34
N PRO A 404 -19.22 16.91 -12.64
CA PRO A 404 -19.49 15.62 -13.25
C PRO A 404 -20.39 15.86 -14.46
N THR A 405 -19.94 15.41 -15.59
CA THR A 405 -20.83 15.03 -16.67
C THR A 405 -21.78 13.99 -16.08
N THR A 406 -23.05 14.33 -16.05
CA THR A 406 -24.20 13.46 -15.84
C THR A 406 -23.85 11.97 -15.77
N GLU A 407 -23.59 11.42 -14.61
CA GLU A 407 -23.93 10.04 -14.36
C GLU A 407 -25.37 9.99 -13.89
N ARG A 408 -26.19 9.38 -14.70
CA ARG A 408 -27.53 8.93 -14.33
C ARG A 408 -27.35 7.84 -13.27
N VAL A 409 -28.22 7.91 -12.29
CA VAL A 409 -28.53 6.91 -11.25
C VAL A 409 -28.55 5.50 -11.81
#